data_be5b20313f8aaf33144b5af9d6d45d1e
#
_entry.id   be5b20313f8aaf33144b5af9d6d45d1e
#
_cell.length_a   1.000
_cell.length_b   1.000
_cell.length_c   1.000
_cell.angle_alpha   90.00
_cell.angle_beta   90.00
_cell.angle_gamma   90.00
#
_symmetry.space_group_name_H-M   'P 1'
#
loop_
_entity.id
_entity.type
_entity.pdbx_description
1 polymer ?
#
loop_
_entity_poly.entity_id
_entity_poly.type
_entity_poly.pdbx_seq_one_letter_code
_entity_poly.pdbx_strand_id
1 'polypeptide(L)'
;MKHRSSAHRQLPPADAPGGAPGATITSVPEPGTTKLRVVPDRAGAPGPPVTPDWSTLRVLLLNATYEPLTALPARRAVVLMAGGKADTVHDDPAAPVVHSAGWCLQLPSVIRLRTYVRVPYRARVPLTRAALMHRDGNRCAYCGSKAETIDHVVPRSRGGEHSWENCVACCATCNHRKADKLLSELGWTLRASLTPPKGRHWRLLATLDDLHPTWLAYLGEGAA
;
A
#
# COMPACT_ATOMS: atom_id res chain seq x y z
N MET A 1 -1.76 57.08 -49.76
CA MET A 1 -2.66 56.39 -50.70
C MET A 1 -1.92 55.23 -51.33
N LYS A 2 -2.24 54.04 -50.99
CA LYS A 2 -2.27 52.78 -51.77
C LYS A 2 -2.38 51.60 -50.83
N HIS A 3 -3.60 51.04 -50.78
CA HIS A 3 -3.94 49.78 -50.11
C HIS A 3 -3.14 48.67 -50.76
N ARG A 4 -2.60 47.70 -49.88
CA ARG A 4 -2.21 46.37 -50.31
C ARG A 4 -2.99 45.35 -49.46
N SER A 5 -3.92 44.73 -50.14
CA SER A 5 -4.67 43.54 -49.74
C SER A 5 -3.70 42.38 -49.59
N SER A 6 -3.70 41.72 -48.44
CA SER A 6 -2.99 40.46 -48.22
C SER A 6 -4.02 39.34 -48.21
N ALA A 7 -3.92 38.51 -49.22
CA ALA A 7 -4.73 37.31 -49.39
C ALA A 7 -4.39 36.25 -48.34
N HIS A 8 -5.39 35.81 -47.60
CA HIS A 8 -5.32 34.62 -46.76
C HIS A 8 -5.25 33.35 -47.63
N ARG A 9 -4.13 32.67 -47.54
CA ARG A 9 -3.94 31.35 -48.12
C ARG A 9 -4.43 30.32 -47.12
N GLN A 10 -5.57 29.69 -47.38
CA GLN A 10 -6.05 28.49 -46.63
C GLN A 10 -5.17 27.29 -46.97
N LEU A 11 -4.62 26.64 -45.94
CA LEU A 11 -3.98 25.34 -46.01
C LEU A 11 -5.05 24.23 -45.87
N PRO A 12 -4.92 23.14 -46.60
CA PRO A 12 -5.84 22.00 -46.47
C PRO A 12 -5.64 21.25 -45.16
N PRO A 13 -6.68 20.54 -44.64
CA PRO A 13 -6.56 19.77 -43.41
C PRO A 13 -5.65 18.56 -43.60
N ALA A 14 -4.75 18.34 -42.63
CA ALA A 14 -3.89 17.19 -42.55
C ALA A 14 -4.71 15.97 -42.03
N ASP A 15 -4.56 14.82 -42.72
CA ASP A 15 -5.10 13.56 -42.38
C ASP A 15 -4.65 13.11 -40.96
N ALA A 16 -5.60 12.69 -40.14
CA ALA A 16 -5.36 12.13 -38.83
C ALA A 16 -4.89 10.67 -38.94
N PRO A 17 -3.79 10.26 -38.29
CA PRO A 17 -3.46 8.86 -38.18
C PRO A 17 -4.35 8.17 -37.13
N GLY A 18 -4.74 6.93 -37.46
CA GLY A 18 -5.68 6.09 -36.72
C GLY A 18 -5.41 5.96 -35.24
N GLY A 19 -6.49 6.06 -34.47
CA GLY A 19 -6.49 5.90 -33.04
C GLY A 19 -6.14 4.47 -32.62
N ALA A 20 -5.16 4.35 -31.75
CA ALA A 20 -4.97 3.18 -30.93
C ALA A 20 -6.15 3.05 -29.94
N PRO A 21 -6.60 1.82 -29.58
CA PRO A 21 -7.71 1.64 -28.65
C PRO A 21 -7.31 2.18 -27.29
N GLY A 22 -7.98 3.24 -26.85
CA GLY A 22 -7.83 3.81 -25.54
C GLY A 22 -8.14 2.79 -24.46
N ALA A 23 -7.22 2.61 -23.53
CA ALA A 23 -7.48 1.91 -22.29
C ALA A 23 -8.64 2.64 -21.58
N THR A 24 -9.77 1.99 -21.52
CA THR A 24 -10.94 2.45 -20.78
C THR A 24 -10.54 2.51 -19.32
N ILE A 25 -10.44 3.74 -18.79
CA ILE A 25 -10.36 3.96 -17.35
C ILE A 25 -11.66 3.41 -16.80
N THR A 26 -11.58 2.24 -16.14
CA THR A 26 -12.72 1.63 -15.46
C THR A 26 -13.17 2.62 -14.40
N SER A 27 -14.31 3.23 -14.61
CA SER A 27 -14.94 4.16 -13.69
C SER A 27 -15.01 3.54 -12.30
N VAL A 28 -14.55 4.28 -11.29
CA VAL A 28 -14.76 3.95 -9.87
C VAL A 28 -16.27 3.71 -9.69
N PRO A 29 -16.69 2.55 -9.18
CA PRO A 29 -18.12 2.27 -9.03
C PRO A 29 -18.73 3.28 -8.05
N GLU A 30 -19.86 3.86 -8.44
CA GLU A 30 -20.70 4.70 -7.60
C GLU A 30 -21.04 3.98 -6.28
N PRO A 31 -21.10 4.66 -5.14
CA PRO A 31 -21.35 4.05 -3.84
C PRO A 31 -22.80 3.56 -3.75
N GLY A 32 -23.01 2.33 -4.19
CA GLY A 32 -24.23 1.61 -3.84
C GLY A 32 -24.26 1.38 -2.34
N THR A 33 -25.29 1.86 -1.66
CA THR A 33 -25.55 1.60 -0.24
C THR A 33 -25.75 0.09 -0.08
N THR A 34 -24.67 -0.66 0.13
CA THR A 34 -24.75 -2.10 0.40
C THR A 34 -25.30 -2.26 1.81
N LYS A 35 -26.63 -2.35 1.92
CA LYS A 35 -27.27 -2.89 3.12
C LYS A 35 -26.67 -4.25 3.36
N LEU A 36 -26.29 -4.55 4.59
CA LEU A 36 -25.87 -5.88 5.03
C LEU A 36 -26.79 -6.92 4.38
N ARG A 37 -26.29 -7.69 3.43
CA ARG A 37 -27.11 -8.66 2.71
C ARG A 37 -27.32 -9.83 3.64
N VAL A 38 -28.50 -9.90 4.26
CA VAL A 38 -28.93 -11.06 5.01
C VAL A 38 -29.15 -12.17 3.99
N VAL A 39 -28.23 -13.12 3.92
CA VAL A 39 -28.42 -14.35 3.18
C VAL A 39 -29.15 -15.31 4.11
N PRO A 40 -30.37 -15.79 3.75
CA PRO A 40 -31.07 -16.76 4.60
C PRO A 40 -30.24 -18.01 4.75
N ASP A 41 -30.13 -18.48 6.00
CA ASP A 41 -29.43 -19.69 6.38
C ASP A 41 -30.03 -20.90 5.63
N ARG A 42 -29.29 -21.52 4.73
CA ARG A 42 -29.69 -22.80 4.14
C ARG A 42 -29.34 -23.90 5.14
N ALA A 43 -30.35 -24.30 5.88
CA ALA A 43 -30.31 -25.49 6.74
C ALA A 43 -29.97 -26.74 5.90
N GLY A 44 -28.79 -27.29 6.14
CA GLY A 44 -28.27 -28.49 5.54
C GLY A 44 -26.87 -28.72 6.06
N ALA A 45 -26.74 -29.18 7.30
CA ALA A 45 -25.46 -29.31 7.98
C ALA A 45 -24.59 -30.44 7.45
N PRO A 46 -23.34 -30.17 7.11
CA PRO A 46 -22.21 -31.02 7.46
C PRO A 46 -21.41 -30.37 8.57
N GLY A 47 -20.89 -31.14 9.49
CA GLY A 47 -20.00 -30.89 10.59
C GLY A 47 -19.62 -29.45 11.03
N PRO A 48 -19.08 -29.21 12.21
CA PRO A 48 -18.76 -27.85 12.63
C PRO A 48 -17.87 -27.20 11.57
N PRO A 49 -18.26 -26.04 11.03
CA PRO A 49 -17.46 -25.36 10.02
C PRO A 49 -16.10 -25.10 10.65
N VAL A 50 -15.04 -25.59 10.00
CA VAL A 50 -13.68 -25.12 10.28
C VAL A 50 -13.75 -23.62 10.02
N THR A 51 -13.91 -22.84 11.09
CA THR A 51 -13.90 -21.37 10.98
C THR A 51 -12.52 -21.00 10.48
N PRO A 52 -12.38 -20.50 9.24
CA PRO A 52 -11.08 -20.06 8.76
C PRO A 52 -10.53 -19.06 9.76
N ASP A 53 -9.27 -19.20 10.13
CA ASP A 53 -8.63 -18.22 11.00
C ASP A 53 -8.44 -16.90 10.23
N TRP A 54 -9.46 -16.06 10.33
CA TRP A 54 -9.48 -14.74 9.72
C TRP A 54 -8.77 -13.67 10.57
N SER A 55 -8.11 -14.10 11.67
CA SER A 55 -7.36 -13.21 12.56
C SER A 55 -6.16 -12.56 11.86
N THR A 56 -5.58 -13.23 10.88
CA THR A 56 -4.44 -12.75 10.09
C THR A 56 -4.85 -11.87 8.91
N LEU A 57 -6.11 -11.97 8.47
CA LEU A 57 -6.59 -11.20 7.33
C LEU A 57 -6.65 -9.72 7.63
N ARG A 58 -6.27 -8.92 6.62
CA ARG A 58 -6.29 -7.47 6.66
C ARG A 58 -7.31 -6.91 5.66
N VAL A 59 -7.93 -5.80 6.03
CA VAL A 59 -8.89 -5.08 5.20
C VAL A 59 -8.42 -3.63 5.07
N LEU A 60 -8.35 -3.12 3.85
CA LEU A 60 -7.97 -1.73 3.62
C LEU A 60 -9.10 -0.81 4.07
N LEU A 61 -8.78 0.13 4.96
CA LEU A 61 -9.69 1.19 5.38
C LEU A 61 -9.42 2.46 4.59
N LEU A 62 -10.44 2.94 3.91
CA LEU A 62 -10.44 4.23 3.24
C LEU A 62 -11.17 5.28 4.09
N ASN A 63 -10.75 6.53 3.92
CA ASN A 63 -11.49 7.69 4.40
C ASN A 63 -12.79 7.87 3.58
N ALA A 64 -13.70 8.73 4.01
CA ALA A 64 -14.88 9.09 3.25
C ALA A 64 -14.56 9.65 1.84
N THR A 65 -13.37 10.20 1.66
CA THR A 65 -12.80 10.72 0.40
C THR A 65 -12.06 9.68 -0.43
N TYR A 66 -12.17 8.37 -0.11
CA TYR A 66 -11.44 7.27 -0.74
C TYR A 66 -9.91 7.29 -0.54
N GLU A 67 -9.41 8.13 0.34
CA GLU A 67 -7.99 8.19 0.67
C GLU A 67 -7.62 7.02 1.61
N PRO A 68 -6.59 6.22 1.31
CA PRO A 68 -6.16 5.12 2.18
C PRO A 68 -5.70 5.61 3.54
N LEU A 69 -6.23 5.02 4.60
CA LEU A 69 -5.90 5.34 5.97
C LEU A 69 -4.95 4.31 6.59
N THR A 70 -5.35 3.05 6.55
CA THR A 70 -4.60 1.95 7.16
C THR A 70 -5.16 0.59 6.73
N ALA A 71 -4.40 -0.49 6.93
CA ALA A 71 -4.92 -1.86 6.85
C ALA A 71 -5.29 -2.35 8.25
N LEU A 72 -6.56 -2.64 8.44
CA LEU A 72 -7.12 -3.12 9.71
C LEU A 72 -7.12 -4.66 9.78
N PRO A 73 -6.98 -5.24 10.98
CA PRO A 73 -7.41 -6.63 11.18
C PRO A 73 -8.88 -6.80 10.81
N ALA A 74 -9.22 -7.91 10.15
CA ALA A 74 -10.57 -8.20 9.68
C ALA A 74 -11.65 -8.05 10.78
N ARG A 75 -11.36 -8.49 12.02
CA ARG A 75 -12.26 -8.30 13.17
C ARG A 75 -12.66 -6.84 13.39
N ARG A 76 -11.70 -5.92 13.25
CA ARG A 76 -11.96 -4.49 13.43
C ARG A 76 -12.78 -3.92 12.29
N ALA A 77 -12.56 -4.40 11.06
CA ALA A 77 -13.38 -4.03 9.90
C ALA A 77 -14.84 -4.44 10.09
N VAL A 78 -15.10 -5.68 10.54
CA VAL A 78 -16.44 -6.18 10.86
C VAL A 78 -17.13 -5.31 11.92
N VAL A 79 -16.43 -4.93 12.99
CA VAL A 79 -16.99 -4.06 14.04
C VAL A 79 -17.37 -2.68 13.49
N LEU A 80 -16.57 -2.10 12.60
CA LEU A 80 -16.89 -0.81 11.98
C LEU A 80 -18.12 -0.91 11.08
N MET A 81 -18.24 -2.00 10.32
CA MET A 81 -19.38 -2.24 9.44
C MET A 81 -20.66 -2.54 10.21
N ALA A 82 -20.59 -3.43 11.19
CA ALA A 82 -21.73 -3.77 12.07
C ALA A 82 -22.24 -2.54 12.84
N GLY A 83 -21.32 -1.66 13.24
CA GLY A 83 -21.65 -0.38 13.90
C GLY A 83 -22.11 0.72 12.95
N GLY A 84 -22.29 0.45 11.65
CA GLY A 84 -22.74 1.42 10.65
C GLY A 84 -21.75 2.56 10.38
N LYS A 85 -20.46 2.39 10.75
CA LYS A 85 -19.41 3.42 10.61
C LYS A 85 -18.65 3.33 9.29
N ALA A 86 -18.73 2.18 8.62
CA ALA A 86 -18.06 1.94 7.33
C ALA A 86 -18.96 1.14 6.39
N ASP A 87 -18.73 1.31 5.10
CA ASP A 87 -19.38 0.58 4.01
C ASP A 87 -18.34 -0.26 3.26
N THR A 88 -18.78 -1.39 2.66
CA THR A 88 -17.96 -2.17 1.73
C THR A 88 -17.73 -1.38 0.44
N VAL A 89 -16.49 -1.42 -0.04
CA VAL A 89 -16.11 -0.88 -1.36
C VAL A 89 -15.77 -2.01 -2.31
N HIS A 90 -14.99 -2.99 -1.85
CA HIS A 90 -14.68 -4.19 -2.62
C HIS A 90 -14.91 -5.42 -1.75
N ASP A 91 -15.77 -6.32 -2.24
CA ASP A 91 -15.92 -7.66 -1.68
C ASP A 91 -14.70 -8.51 -2.05
N ASP A 92 -14.37 -9.47 -1.19
CA ASP A 92 -13.39 -10.49 -1.49
C ASP A 92 -14.10 -11.87 -1.53
N PRO A 93 -14.41 -12.39 -2.74
CA PRO A 93 -15.07 -13.69 -2.86
C PRO A 93 -14.27 -14.86 -2.29
N ALA A 94 -12.93 -14.72 -2.20
CA ALA A 94 -12.04 -15.73 -1.64
C ALA A 94 -11.96 -15.67 -0.10
N ALA A 95 -12.39 -14.55 0.50
CA ALA A 95 -12.38 -14.40 1.94
C ALA A 95 -13.53 -15.21 2.61
N PRO A 96 -13.38 -15.57 3.88
CA PRO A 96 -14.41 -16.30 4.61
C PRO A 96 -15.66 -15.45 4.86
N VAL A 97 -16.82 -16.11 4.92
CA VAL A 97 -18.06 -15.50 5.40
C VAL A 97 -18.06 -15.51 6.93
N VAL A 98 -18.27 -14.36 7.52
CA VAL A 98 -18.40 -14.21 8.98
C VAL A 98 -19.87 -14.37 9.37
N HIS A 99 -20.14 -15.29 10.27
CA HIS A 99 -21.49 -15.58 10.75
C HIS A 99 -21.71 -15.01 12.15
N SER A 100 -22.93 -14.51 12.39
CA SER A 100 -23.42 -14.08 13.69
C SER A 100 -24.85 -14.57 13.87
N ALA A 101 -25.41 -14.48 15.07
CA ALA A 101 -26.74 -15.00 15.37
C ALA A 101 -27.89 -14.43 14.50
N GLY A 102 -27.72 -13.28 13.87
CA GLY A 102 -28.78 -12.64 13.06
C GLY A 102 -28.31 -12.16 11.69
N TRP A 103 -27.05 -12.37 11.31
CA TRP A 103 -26.54 -11.91 10.01
C TRP A 103 -25.28 -12.68 9.60
N CYS A 104 -25.01 -12.70 8.31
CA CYS A 104 -23.75 -13.12 7.76
C CYS A 104 -23.15 -12.02 6.90
N LEU A 105 -21.82 -11.94 6.86
CA LEU A 105 -21.07 -10.93 6.15
C LEU A 105 -19.97 -11.60 5.36
N GLN A 106 -19.96 -11.43 4.03
CA GLN A 106 -18.79 -11.69 3.21
C GLN A 106 -17.71 -10.69 3.62
N LEU A 107 -16.54 -11.19 4.05
CA LEU A 107 -15.48 -10.29 4.47
C LEU A 107 -14.95 -9.51 3.28
N PRO A 108 -14.99 -8.16 3.31
CA PRO A 108 -14.50 -7.35 2.21
C PRO A 108 -12.98 -7.20 2.23
N SER A 109 -12.38 -6.95 1.08
CA SER A 109 -10.98 -6.55 0.97
C SER A 109 -10.77 -5.06 1.26
N VAL A 110 -11.78 -4.22 0.96
CA VAL A 110 -11.71 -2.76 1.13
C VAL A 110 -13.00 -2.23 1.72
N ILE A 111 -12.89 -1.41 2.76
CA ILE A 111 -14.03 -0.67 3.37
C ILE A 111 -13.72 0.82 3.40
N ARG A 112 -14.78 1.64 3.43
CA ARG A 112 -14.70 3.09 3.48
C ARG A 112 -15.48 3.63 4.68
N LEU A 113 -14.90 4.58 5.41
CA LEU A 113 -15.61 5.31 6.46
C LEU A 113 -16.75 6.14 5.88
N ARG A 114 -17.86 6.18 6.58
CA ARG A 114 -19.00 7.08 6.26
C ARG A 114 -18.70 8.52 6.62
N THR A 115 -17.92 8.74 7.67
CA THR A 115 -17.57 10.07 8.16
C THR A 115 -16.10 10.34 7.87
N TYR A 116 -15.80 11.54 7.38
CA TYR A 116 -14.43 11.98 7.12
C TYR A 116 -13.63 12.09 8.43
N VAL A 117 -12.43 11.51 8.42
CA VAL A 117 -11.47 11.62 9.52
C VAL A 117 -10.27 12.44 9.05
N ARG A 118 -9.98 13.53 9.76
CA ARG A 118 -8.78 14.31 9.49
C ARG A 118 -7.54 13.55 9.94
N VAL A 119 -6.70 13.19 8.98
CA VAL A 119 -5.38 12.58 9.27
C VAL A 119 -4.33 13.69 9.22
N PRO A 120 -3.59 13.94 10.31
CA PRO A 120 -2.53 14.94 10.26
C PRO A 120 -1.45 14.51 9.27
N TYR A 121 -1.14 15.41 8.33
CA TYR A 121 -0.05 15.19 7.38
C TYR A 121 1.28 15.15 8.12
N ARG A 122 1.99 14.04 8.01
CA ARG A 122 3.36 13.91 8.52
C ARG A 122 4.31 13.91 7.32
N ALA A 123 5.00 15.01 7.12
CA ALA A 123 5.92 15.21 6.01
C ALA A 123 7.08 14.20 5.98
N ARG A 124 7.47 13.67 7.14
CA ARG A 124 8.58 12.72 7.27
C ARG A 124 8.09 11.33 7.67
N VAL A 125 8.55 10.33 6.97
CA VAL A 125 8.37 8.92 7.36
C VAL A 125 9.30 8.65 8.55
N PRO A 126 8.80 8.20 9.71
CA PRO A 126 9.68 7.86 10.82
C PRO A 126 10.54 6.65 10.45
N LEU A 127 11.82 6.71 10.86
CA LEU A 127 12.72 5.58 10.70
C LEU A 127 12.32 4.48 11.69
N THR A 128 11.69 3.45 11.17
CA THR A 128 11.33 2.24 11.92
C THR A 128 11.99 1.03 11.26
N ARG A 129 12.15 -0.06 12.01
CA ARG A 129 12.70 -1.31 11.46
C ARG A 129 11.91 -1.79 10.24
N ALA A 130 10.59 -1.85 10.33
CA ALA A 130 9.73 -2.28 9.22
C ALA A 130 9.89 -1.39 7.99
N ALA A 131 9.88 -0.07 8.18
CA ALA A 131 10.04 0.88 7.09
C ALA A 131 11.42 0.77 6.43
N LEU A 132 12.48 0.55 7.20
CA LEU A 132 13.83 0.37 6.67
C LEU A 132 13.95 -0.94 5.89
N MET A 133 13.44 -2.04 6.44
CA MET A 133 13.43 -3.34 5.77
C MET A 133 12.67 -3.27 4.45
N HIS A 134 11.52 -2.59 4.43
CA HIS A 134 10.74 -2.41 3.22
C HIS A 134 11.47 -1.55 2.17
N ARG A 135 12.14 -0.43 2.57
CA ARG A 135 12.95 0.39 1.66
C ARG A 135 14.01 -0.44 0.94
N ASP A 136 14.67 -1.33 1.67
CA ASP A 136 15.78 -2.13 1.17
C ASP A 136 15.31 -3.49 0.59
N GLY A 137 13.98 -3.67 0.39
CA GLY A 137 13.38 -4.89 -0.18
C GLY A 137 13.65 -6.14 0.65
N ASN A 138 13.80 -6.01 1.98
CA ASN A 138 14.19 -7.10 2.89
C ASN A 138 15.52 -7.76 2.51
N ARG A 139 16.40 -7.01 1.83
CA ARG A 139 17.71 -7.50 1.39
C ARG A 139 18.84 -6.75 2.07
N CYS A 140 19.92 -7.51 2.33
CA CYS A 140 21.14 -6.95 2.90
C CYS A 140 21.79 -5.95 1.94
N ALA A 141 22.02 -4.73 2.39
CA ALA A 141 22.61 -3.66 1.61
C ALA A 141 24.05 -3.94 1.16
N TYR A 142 24.71 -4.93 1.76
CA TYR A 142 26.09 -5.29 1.45
C TYR A 142 26.21 -6.49 0.51
N CYS A 143 25.52 -7.59 0.79
CA CYS A 143 25.66 -8.84 0.00
C CYS A 143 24.41 -9.21 -0.79
N GLY A 144 23.24 -8.58 -0.54
CA GLY A 144 21.99 -8.90 -1.22
C GLY A 144 21.23 -10.10 -0.66
N SER A 145 21.74 -10.82 0.36
CA SER A 145 21.03 -11.90 1.03
C SER A 145 19.82 -11.36 1.83
N LYS A 146 18.96 -12.24 2.34
CA LYS A 146 17.86 -11.85 3.22
C LYS A 146 18.37 -11.03 4.41
N ALA A 147 17.75 -9.89 4.66
CA ALA A 147 18.09 -9.03 5.79
C ALA A 147 17.31 -9.43 7.05
N GLU A 148 17.98 -9.39 8.19
CA GLU A 148 17.41 -9.73 9.51
C GLU A 148 17.73 -8.69 10.58
N THR A 149 18.68 -7.80 10.29
CA THR A 149 19.16 -6.78 11.24
C THR A 149 19.19 -5.41 10.56
N ILE A 150 19.42 -4.38 11.37
CA ILE A 150 19.73 -3.02 10.90
C ILE A 150 21.18 -2.74 11.26
N ASP A 151 21.88 -2.09 10.35
CA ASP A 151 23.24 -1.62 10.56
C ASP A 151 23.35 -0.12 10.29
N HIS A 152 24.31 0.54 10.95
CA HIS A 152 24.68 1.91 10.68
C HIS A 152 25.91 1.93 9.75
N VAL A 153 25.78 2.49 8.56
CA VAL A 153 26.85 2.58 7.57
C VAL A 153 28.10 3.21 8.18
N VAL A 154 27.96 4.37 8.79
CA VAL A 154 28.93 4.95 9.71
C VAL A 154 28.55 4.49 11.11
N PRO A 155 29.40 3.72 11.81
CA PRO A 155 29.09 3.21 13.15
C PRO A 155 28.79 4.33 14.15
N ARG A 156 27.89 4.07 15.09
CA ARG A 156 27.56 5.05 16.14
C ARG A 156 28.76 5.42 17.00
N SER A 157 29.67 4.47 17.24
CA SER A 157 30.94 4.69 17.93
C SER A 157 31.87 5.67 17.19
N ARG A 158 31.61 5.88 15.89
CA ARG A 158 32.36 6.81 15.04
C ARG A 158 31.54 8.04 14.63
N GLY A 159 30.49 8.37 15.39
CA GLY A 159 29.66 9.56 15.16
C GLY A 159 28.52 9.37 14.17
N GLY A 160 28.23 8.14 13.76
CA GLY A 160 27.11 7.86 12.86
C GLY A 160 25.75 8.09 13.53
N GLU A 161 24.86 8.82 12.86
CA GLU A 161 23.52 9.12 13.34
C GLU A 161 22.52 8.02 13.02
N HIS A 162 21.44 7.95 13.81
CA HIS A 162 20.30 7.07 13.51
C HIS A 162 19.33 7.78 12.55
N SER A 163 19.69 7.79 11.28
CA SER A 163 18.95 8.48 10.21
C SER A 163 18.72 7.58 9.00
N TRP A 164 17.84 8.00 8.10
CA TRP A 164 17.58 7.28 6.85
C TRP A 164 18.82 7.18 5.96
N GLU A 165 19.67 8.19 6.02
CA GLU A 165 20.90 8.32 5.25
C GLU A 165 22.05 7.49 5.80
N ASN A 166 21.90 6.95 7.01
CA ASN A 166 22.96 6.16 7.67
C ASN A 166 22.54 4.75 8.08
N CYS A 167 21.25 4.42 8.04
CA CYS A 167 20.75 3.08 8.40
C CYS A 167 20.44 2.25 7.17
N VAL A 168 20.78 0.95 7.20
CA VAL A 168 20.53 -0.03 6.15
C VAL A 168 20.06 -1.35 6.71
N ALA A 169 19.26 -2.09 5.91
CA ALA A 169 18.94 -3.48 6.20
C ALA A 169 20.17 -4.37 5.97
N CYS A 170 20.44 -5.28 6.87
CA CYS A 170 21.64 -6.10 6.86
C CYS A 170 21.35 -7.53 7.30
N CYS A 171 22.05 -8.53 6.74
CA CYS A 171 22.04 -9.88 7.28
C CYS A 171 22.96 -9.98 8.51
N ALA A 172 22.71 -10.93 9.39
CA ALA A 172 23.49 -11.11 10.61
C ALA A 172 24.99 -11.29 10.34
N THR A 173 25.35 -12.06 9.30
CA THR A 173 26.74 -12.32 8.91
C THR A 173 27.51 -11.05 8.53
N CYS A 174 26.92 -10.22 7.65
CA CYS A 174 27.55 -8.96 7.25
C CYS A 174 27.61 -7.97 8.42
N ASN A 175 26.55 -7.89 9.23
CA ASN A 175 26.50 -7.02 10.40
C ASN A 175 27.63 -7.37 11.39
N HIS A 176 27.76 -8.65 11.72
CA HIS A 176 28.83 -9.12 12.60
C HIS A 176 30.24 -8.86 12.03
N ARG A 177 30.44 -9.14 10.73
CA ARG A 177 31.74 -8.92 10.07
C ARG A 177 32.11 -7.44 9.99
N LYS A 178 31.12 -6.56 9.76
CA LYS A 178 31.34 -5.11 9.69
C LYS A 178 31.67 -4.53 11.07
N ALA A 179 30.94 -4.93 12.10
CA ALA A 179 31.13 -4.39 13.45
C ALA A 179 31.20 -2.85 13.44
N ASP A 180 32.27 -2.27 13.98
CA ASP A 180 32.51 -0.82 14.07
C ASP A 180 33.40 -0.26 12.95
N LYS A 181 33.64 -1.05 11.88
CA LYS A 181 34.47 -0.66 10.74
C LYS A 181 33.69 0.17 9.73
N LEU A 182 34.40 1.10 9.08
CA LEU A 182 33.88 1.84 7.94
C LEU A 182 33.88 0.95 6.68
N LEU A 183 33.04 1.25 5.71
CA LEU A 183 32.98 0.51 4.45
C LEU A 183 34.31 0.61 3.68
N SER A 184 34.99 1.74 3.75
CA SER A 184 36.33 1.94 3.15
C SER A 184 37.38 1.02 3.74
N GLU A 185 37.31 0.73 5.04
CA GLU A 185 38.26 -0.20 5.70
C GLU A 185 38.03 -1.67 5.29
N LEU A 186 36.81 -1.98 4.83
CA LEU A 186 36.43 -3.32 4.38
C LEU A 186 36.50 -3.50 2.85
N GLY A 187 36.67 -2.42 2.10
CA GLY A 187 36.51 -2.43 0.65
C GLY A 187 35.08 -2.74 0.20
N TRP A 188 34.09 -2.42 1.02
CA TRP A 188 32.68 -2.71 0.73
C TRP A 188 31.97 -1.52 0.07
N THR A 189 30.99 -1.85 -0.77
CA THR A 189 30.10 -0.89 -1.39
C THR A 189 28.65 -1.18 -1.01
N LEU A 190 27.81 -0.14 -1.01
CA LEU A 190 26.39 -0.27 -0.76
C LEU A 190 25.64 -0.64 -2.04
N ARG A 191 24.70 -1.58 -1.93
CA ARG A 191 23.75 -1.95 -2.99
C ARG A 191 22.43 -1.20 -2.84
N ALA A 192 22.14 -0.67 -1.65
CA ALA A 192 20.92 0.05 -1.33
C ALA A 192 21.12 1.56 -1.44
N SER A 193 20.06 2.26 -1.81
CA SER A 193 20.01 3.73 -1.74
C SER A 193 19.76 4.19 -0.32
N LEU A 194 20.51 5.18 0.15
CA LEU A 194 20.30 5.82 1.46
C LEU A 194 19.25 6.94 1.44
N THR A 195 18.46 7.04 0.37
CA THR A 195 17.43 8.07 0.24
C THR A 195 16.25 7.75 1.16
N PRO A 196 15.73 8.73 1.92
CA PRO A 196 14.49 8.57 2.66
C PRO A 196 13.33 8.22 1.72
N PRO A 197 12.44 7.32 2.13
CA PRO A 197 11.28 6.97 1.32
C PRO A 197 10.34 8.15 1.15
N LYS A 198 9.75 8.26 -0.03
CA LYS A 198 8.79 9.31 -0.39
C LYS A 198 7.42 8.69 -0.67
N GLY A 199 6.35 9.47 -0.46
CA GLY A 199 4.99 9.06 -0.80
C GLY A 199 4.03 9.06 0.40
N ARG A 200 2.73 9.25 0.10
CA ARG A 200 1.68 9.35 1.12
C ARG A 200 1.43 8.04 1.85
N HIS A 201 1.53 6.92 1.14
CA HIS A 201 1.12 5.61 1.64
C HIS A 201 2.29 4.74 2.09
N TRP A 202 3.51 5.28 2.09
CA TRP A 202 4.71 4.54 2.49
C TRP A 202 4.57 3.81 3.84
N ARG A 203 3.94 4.47 4.83
CA ARG A 203 3.76 3.87 6.15
C ARG A 203 2.88 2.62 6.10
N LEU A 204 1.85 2.65 5.25
CA LEU A 204 0.95 1.53 5.06
C LEU A 204 1.69 0.40 4.34
N LEU A 205 2.37 0.70 3.25
CA LEU A 205 3.16 -0.26 2.47
C LEU A 205 4.23 -0.95 3.31
N ALA A 206 4.93 -0.20 4.14
CA ALA A 206 6.00 -0.74 5.00
C ALA A 206 5.51 -1.67 6.13
N THR A 207 4.21 -1.73 6.40
CA THR A 207 3.62 -2.59 7.45
C THR A 207 2.94 -3.83 6.91
N LEU A 208 2.94 -4.02 5.59
CA LEU A 208 2.24 -5.11 4.91
C LEU A 208 3.26 -5.99 4.21
N ASP A 209 3.24 -7.27 4.54
CA ASP A 209 4.09 -8.27 3.88
C ASP A 209 3.51 -8.66 2.51
N ASP A 210 2.17 -8.72 2.41
CA ASP A 210 1.42 -9.01 1.19
C ASP A 210 0.34 -7.97 0.94
N LEU A 211 0.25 -7.49 -0.29
CA LEU A 211 -0.77 -6.54 -0.74
C LEU A 211 -1.88 -7.26 -1.48
N HIS A 212 -3.12 -7.10 -1.00
CA HIS A 212 -4.27 -7.59 -1.75
C HIS A 212 -4.37 -6.86 -3.10
N PRO A 213 -4.64 -7.55 -4.23
CA PRO A 213 -4.65 -6.92 -5.57
C PRO A 213 -5.56 -5.69 -5.70
N THR A 214 -6.73 -5.71 -5.05
CA THR A 214 -7.67 -4.58 -5.08
C THR A 214 -7.14 -3.31 -4.39
N TRP A 215 -6.12 -3.42 -3.54
CA TRP A 215 -5.55 -2.26 -2.83
C TRP A 215 -4.65 -1.41 -3.70
N LEU A 216 -4.08 -1.99 -4.76
CA LEU A 216 -3.15 -1.29 -5.67
C LEU A 216 -3.80 -0.06 -6.30
N ALA A 217 -5.10 -0.12 -6.61
CA ALA A 217 -5.85 1.01 -7.16
C ALA A 217 -5.89 2.23 -6.22
N TYR A 218 -5.74 2.04 -4.92
CA TYR A 218 -5.79 3.10 -3.90
C TYR A 218 -4.41 3.54 -3.42
N LEU A 219 -3.40 2.69 -3.54
CA LEU A 219 -2.06 2.95 -2.99
C LEU A 219 -1.16 3.71 -3.97
N GLY A 220 -1.53 3.79 -5.25
CA GLY A 220 -0.80 4.51 -6.29
C GLY A 220 0.49 3.81 -6.74
N GLU A 221 1.26 4.47 -7.61
CA GLU A 221 2.46 3.93 -8.27
C GLU A 221 3.64 3.57 -7.34
N GLY A 222 3.50 3.74 -6.04
CA GLY A 222 4.54 3.36 -5.05
C GLY A 222 4.40 1.95 -4.48
N ALA A 223 3.45 1.14 -4.98
CA ALA A 223 3.12 -0.17 -4.45
C ALA A 223 3.71 -1.34 -5.28
N ALA A 224 4.48 -1.05 -6.31
CA ALA A 224 5.15 -2.04 -7.17
C ALA A 224 6.62 -2.21 -6.81
#